data_26ca6a421c84d5526e4c483f64a11779
#
_entry.id   26ca6a421c84d5526e4c483f64a11779
#
_cell.length_a   1.000
_cell.length_b   1.000
_cell.length_c   1.000
_cell.angle_alpha   90.00
_cell.angle_beta   90.00
_cell.angle_gamma   90.00
#
_symmetry.space_group_name_H-M   'P 1'
#
loop_
_entity.id
_entity.type
_entity.pdbx_description
1 polymer ?
#
loop_
_entity_poly.entity_id
_entity_poly.type
_entity_poly.pdbx_seq_one_letter_code
_entity_poly.pdbx_strand_id
1 'polypeptide(L)' 'MEECTRDLGEQPLARLMTERGLRPKDLVAAADEQITHKMVSRAMKGRRLTANTMDKVVRAWNRATEGEDGRGVLFDYEP' A
#
# COMPACT_ATOMS: atom_id res chain seq x y z
N MET A 1 20.40 12.80 -3.90
CA MET A 1 19.90 12.50 -4.60
C MET A 1 19.58 11.21 -4.99
N GLU A 2 20.27 10.26 -4.72
CA GLU A 2 19.96 9.02 -5.12
C GLU A 2 18.83 8.52 -4.44
N GLU A 3 18.47 9.06 -3.40
CA GLU A 3 17.29 8.59 -2.77
C GLU A 3 16.15 8.72 -3.65
N CYS A 4 16.20 9.57 -4.58
CA CYS A 4 15.09 9.76 -5.48
C CYS A 4 14.75 8.51 -6.23
N THR A 5 15.70 7.64 -6.41
CA THR A 5 15.44 6.44 -7.17
C THR A 5 14.60 5.45 -6.40
N ARG A 6 14.48 5.64 -5.09
CA ARG A 6 13.68 4.73 -4.29
C ARG A 6 12.29 5.25 -4.04
N ASP A 7 12.08 6.54 -4.28
CA ASP A 7 10.81 7.15 -4.02
C ASP A 7 10.12 7.39 -5.36
N LEU A 8 9.15 6.59 -5.67
CA LEU A 8 8.47 6.63 -6.94
C LEU A 8 7.27 7.60 -6.95
N GLY A 9 7.14 8.37 -5.88
CA GLY A 9 6.06 9.33 -5.79
C GLY A 9 4.84 8.73 -5.12
N GLU A 10 3.90 9.58 -4.75
CA GLU A 10 2.69 9.12 -4.09
C GLU A 10 1.95 8.13 -4.96
N GLN A 11 1.59 7.02 -4.40
CA GLN A 11 0.94 5.94 -5.14
C GLN A 11 -0.57 6.06 -5.10
N PRO A 12 -1.29 5.45 -6.04
CA PRO A 12 -2.76 5.48 -6.02
C PRO A 12 -3.33 5.01 -4.69
N LEU A 13 -2.64 4.12 -3.99
CA LEU A 13 -3.08 3.65 -2.68
C LEU A 13 -3.33 4.82 -1.74
N ALA A 14 -2.43 5.81 -1.70
CA ALA A 14 -2.58 6.93 -0.79
C ALA A 14 -3.86 7.72 -1.10
N ARG A 15 -4.11 7.96 -2.39
CA ARG A 15 -5.31 8.69 -2.78
C ARG A 15 -6.56 7.91 -2.46
N LEU A 16 -6.54 6.61 -2.76
CA LEU A 16 -7.72 5.78 -2.51
C LEU A 16 -8.02 5.68 -1.03
N MET A 17 -6.98 5.60 -0.19
CA MET A 17 -7.18 5.57 1.25
C MET A 17 -7.81 6.87 1.74
N THR A 18 -7.33 8.00 1.23
CA THR A 18 -7.88 9.29 1.60
C THR A 18 -9.35 9.40 1.19
N GLU A 19 -9.68 8.95 -0.02
CA GLU A 19 -11.04 9.01 -0.52
C GLU A 19 -12.00 8.17 0.31
N ARG A 20 -11.50 7.08 0.88
CA ARG A 20 -12.34 6.20 1.67
C ARG A 20 -12.22 6.47 3.17
N GLY A 21 -11.43 7.46 3.56
CA GLY A 21 -11.26 7.78 4.96
C GLY A 21 -10.49 6.73 5.74
N LEU A 22 -9.64 5.96 5.05
CA LEU A 22 -8.85 4.93 5.69
C LEU A 22 -7.47 5.45 6.05
N ARG A 23 -6.91 4.90 7.10
CA ARG A 23 -5.57 5.24 7.56
C ARG A 23 -4.73 3.98 7.61
N PRO A 24 -3.40 4.11 7.69
CA PRO A 24 -2.56 2.91 7.78
C PRO A 24 -2.99 1.96 8.89
N LYS A 25 -3.43 2.48 10.03
CA LYS A 25 -3.86 1.63 11.12
C LYS A 25 -5.06 0.77 10.75
N ASP A 26 -5.90 1.27 9.84
CA ASP A 26 -7.09 0.51 9.44
C ASP A 26 -6.69 -0.71 8.61
N LEU A 27 -5.70 -0.56 7.75
CA LEU A 27 -5.21 -1.69 6.99
C LEU A 27 -4.50 -2.69 7.89
N VAL A 28 -3.72 -2.20 8.84
CA VAL A 28 -3.04 -3.08 9.78
C VAL A 28 -4.06 -3.87 10.59
N ALA A 29 -5.13 -3.21 11.02
CA ALA A 29 -6.16 -3.88 11.81
C ALA A 29 -6.94 -4.89 10.98
N ALA A 30 -7.12 -4.63 9.69
CA ALA A 30 -7.88 -5.54 8.83
C ALA A 30 -7.05 -6.73 8.36
N ALA A 31 -5.73 -6.59 8.35
CA ALA A 31 -4.87 -7.65 7.83
C ALA A 31 -4.87 -8.86 8.74
N ASP A 32 -4.83 -10.05 8.12
CA ASP A 32 -4.70 -11.26 8.92
C ASP A 32 -3.29 -11.84 8.80
N GLU A 33 -2.35 -11.03 8.38
CA GLU A 33 -0.95 -11.44 8.30
C GLU A 33 -0.10 -10.29 8.84
N GLN A 34 1.20 -10.52 8.97
CA GLN A 34 2.06 -9.52 9.55
C GLN A 34 2.27 -8.34 8.63
N ILE A 35 1.76 -7.18 9.03
CA ILE A 35 1.91 -5.96 8.27
C ILE A 35 1.96 -4.84 9.29
N THR A 36 2.79 -3.84 9.06
CA THR A 36 3.00 -2.77 10.02
C THR A 36 2.59 -1.43 9.42
N HIS A 37 2.42 -0.44 10.30
CA HIS A 37 2.14 0.92 9.85
C HIS A 37 3.23 1.42 8.91
N LYS A 38 4.48 1.06 9.19
CA LYS A 38 5.59 1.47 8.37
C LYS A 38 5.48 0.92 6.97
N MET A 39 5.07 -0.34 6.84
CA MET A 39 4.90 -0.95 5.53
C MET A 39 3.85 -0.21 4.72
N VAL A 40 2.72 0.10 5.34
CA VAL A 40 1.64 0.80 4.65
C VAL A 40 2.08 2.21 4.29
N SER A 41 2.75 2.91 5.20
CA SER A 41 3.24 4.25 4.93
C SER A 41 4.19 4.27 3.75
N ARG A 42 5.11 3.32 3.70
CA ARG A 42 6.05 3.23 2.59
C ARG A 42 5.33 2.95 1.28
N ALA A 43 4.30 2.10 1.34
CA ALA A 43 3.52 1.81 0.15
C ALA A 43 2.84 3.06 -0.39
N MET A 44 2.30 3.88 0.51
CA MET A 44 1.61 5.10 0.12
C MET A 44 2.56 6.11 -0.50
N LYS A 45 3.77 6.19 0.03
CA LYS A 45 4.74 7.19 -0.43
C LYS A 45 5.47 6.80 -1.70
N GLY A 46 5.29 5.58 -2.15
CA GLY A 46 5.96 5.14 -3.38
C GLY A 46 7.33 4.57 -3.17
N ARG A 47 7.64 4.12 -1.95
CA ARG A 47 8.88 3.42 -1.72
C ARG A 47 8.82 2.08 -2.42
N ARG A 48 9.92 1.72 -3.06
CA ARG A 48 9.93 0.46 -3.81
C ARG A 48 9.84 -0.72 -2.85
N LEU A 49 8.85 -1.55 -3.06
CA LEU A 49 8.61 -2.71 -2.21
C LEU A 49 8.83 -3.99 -3.00
N THR A 50 9.07 -5.09 -2.29
CA THR A 50 9.12 -6.38 -2.95
C THR A 50 7.71 -6.81 -3.31
N ALA A 51 7.62 -7.74 -4.26
CA ALA A 51 6.32 -8.26 -4.67
C ALA A 51 5.56 -8.82 -3.48
N ASN A 52 6.27 -9.52 -2.60
CA ASN A 52 5.65 -10.12 -1.43
C ASN A 52 5.02 -9.06 -0.52
N THR A 53 5.75 -7.97 -0.30
CA THR A 53 5.24 -6.89 0.54
C THR A 53 4.06 -6.18 -0.12
N MET A 54 4.15 -5.96 -1.44
CA MET A 54 3.04 -5.35 -2.16
C MET A 54 1.78 -6.19 -2.04
N ASP A 55 1.93 -7.51 -2.17
CA ASP A 55 0.79 -8.41 -2.07
C ASP A 55 0.17 -8.38 -0.68
N LYS A 56 0.99 -8.26 0.35
CA LYS A 56 0.46 -8.16 1.70
C LYS A 56 -0.39 -6.90 1.87
N VAL A 57 0.09 -5.80 1.32
CA VAL A 57 -0.64 -4.53 1.39
C VAL A 57 -1.94 -4.64 0.59
N VAL A 58 -1.88 -5.27 -0.58
CA VAL A 58 -3.07 -5.44 -1.40
C VAL A 58 -4.12 -6.27 -0.67
N ARG A 59 -3.68 -7.36 -0.04
CA ARG A 59 -4.63 -8.19 0.70
C ARG A 59 -5.26 -7.45 1.87
N ALA A 60 -4.44 -6.64 2.57
CA ALA A 60 -4.97 -5.83 3.68
C ALA A 60 -5.98 -4.81 3.17
N TRP A 61 -5.68 -4.18 2.04
CA TRP A 61 -6.59 -3.23 1.43
C TRP A 61 -7.93 -3.89 1.07
N ASN A 62 -7.85 -5.07 0.45
CA ASN A 62 -9.06 -5.77 0.05
C ASN A 62 -9.90 -6.19 1.24
N ARG A 63 -9.25 -6.57 2.33
CA ARG A 63 -10.00 -6.92 3.54
C ARG A 63 -10.63 -5.67 4.16
N ALA A 64 -9.93 -4.56 4.17
CA ALA A 64 -10.46 -3.33 4.75
C ALA A 64 -11.62 -2.76 3.94
N THR A 65 -11.60 -2.96 2.62
CA THR A 65 -12.62 -2.40 1.74
C THR A 65 -13.61 -3.45 1.26
N GLU A 66 -13.35 -4.71 1.58
CA GLU A 66 -14.16 -5.82 1.10
C GLU A 66 -14.19 -5.86 -0.42
N GLY A 67 -13.05 -5.58 -1.04
CA GLY A 67 -12.92 -5.53 -2.49
C GLY A 67 -12.03 -6.62 -3.03
N GLU A 68 -11.74 -6.54 -4.32
CA GLU A 68 -10.90 -7.50 -5.00
C GLU A 68 -9.93 -6.79 -5.93
N ASP A 69 -9.30 -5.74 -5.47
CA ASP A 69 -8.38 -4.98 -6.30
C ASP A 69 -7.03 -5.69 -6.41
N GLY A 70 -6.36 -5.48 -7.53
CA GLY A 70 -5.04 -6.04 -7.74
C GLY A 70 -3.96 -5.00 -7.49
N ARG A 71 -2.69 -5.42 -7.66
CA ARG A 71 -1.57 -4.51 -7.44
C ARG A 71 -1.62 -3.29 -8.35
N GLY A 72 -2.08 -3.47 -9.58
CA GLY A 72 -2.12 -2.37 -10.52
C GLY A 72 -3.08 -1.25 -10.14
N VAL A 73 -3.99 -1.51 -9.23
CA VAL A 73 -4.91 -0.49 -8.75
C VAL A 73 -4.24 0.38 -7.70
N LEU A 74 -3.42 -0.22 -6.86
CA LEU A 74 -2.81 0.48 -5.72
C LEU A 74 -1.44 1.05 -6.02
N PHE A 75 -0.72 0.46 -6.96
CA PHE A 75 0.64 0.86 -7.27
C PHE A 75 0.80 1.13 -8.76
N ASP A 76 1.57 2.14 -9.10
CA ASP A 76 1.81 2.45 -10.50
C ASP A 76 3.19 1.97 -10.95
N TYR A 77 3.79 1.02 -10.25
CA TYR A 77 5.07 0.45 -10.64
C TYR A 77 5.03 -1.06 -10.38
N GLU A 78 6.00 -1.75 -10.99
CA GLU A 78 6.13 -3.20 -10.78
C GLU A 78 7.32 -3.46 -9.86
N PRO A 79 7.27 -4.47 -9.02
CA PRO A 79 8.36 -4.77 -8.09
C PRO A 79 9.62 -5.27 -8.78
#